data_9b273efea075f7b8af5956157ed8e149
#
_entry.id   9b273efea075f7b8af5956157ed8e149
#
_cell.length_a   1.000
_cell.length_b   1.000
_cell.length_c   1.000
_cell.angle_alpha   90.00
_cell.angle_beta   90.00
_cell.angle_gamma   90.00
#
_symmetry.space_group_name_H-M   'P 1'
#
loop_
_entity.id
_entity.type
_entity.pdbx_description
1 polymer ?
#
loop_
_entity_poly.entity_id
_entity_poly.type
_entity_poly.pdbx_seq_one_letter_code
_entity_poly.pdbx_strand_id
1 'polypeptide(L)'
;MQDTKLRKIYIYTNGTNMSIEARNIFINSLKNSNFDVLYNEKSRKELALDADLIACIGGDGTFLHFAHDCNFPSKPIIGINTGHLGFFQELNSNNRDIEKFSKAYFNNEYILQVIPVLETDIVFKNGKSERIYAINEMMVRGPLTNLTHFEVKINDTVIQNFSGDGILVSSEVGSTAYNYSLGGSIVAPGLGVLQLTPVAPASTNAYRSYHSSIILPIDGVIRLTTARRTADEPIYLTYDGFESIFDDVSYIEIKKSSRLINLIRFKEYDYWTKLRDKLI
;
A
#
# COMPACT_ATOMS: atom_id res chain seq x y z
N MET A 1 16.68 -24.76 29.57
CA MET A 1 17.47 -24.08 28.53
C MET A 1 16.49 -23.73 27.40
N GLN A 2 16.09 -22.46 27.26
CA GLN A 2 15.31 -22.03 26.10
C GLN A 2 16.19 -22.18 24.88
N ASP A 3 15.71 -22.89 23.88
CA ASP A 3 16.35 -23.09 22.60
C ASP A 3 16.48 -21.70 21.92
N THR A 4 17.64 -21.07 22.04
CA THR A 4 17.94 -19.74 21.53
C THR A 4 18.20 -19.81 20.02
N LYS A 5 17.21 -20.27 19.26
CA LYS A 5 17.28 -20.24 17.81
C LYS A 5 17.44 -18.79 17.34
N LEU A 6 18.51 -18.49 16.62
CA LEU A 6 18.72 -17.21 15.97
C LEU A 6 17.53 -16.90 15.06
N ARG A 7 17.01 -15.67 15.15
CA ARG A 7 15.94 -15.18 14.25
C ARG A 7 16.57 -14.52 13.04
N LYS A 8 16.18 -14.97 11.86
CA LYS A 8 16.62 -14.40 10.59
C LYS A 8 15.96 -13.06 10.34
N ILE A 9 16.74 -12.01 10.16
CA ILE A 9 16.22 -10.68 9.82
C ILE A 9 16.73 -10.25 8.45
N TYR A 10 15.81 -9.88 7.57
CA TYR A 10 16.12 -9.22 6.32
C TYR A 10 15.98 -7.71 6.47
N ILE A 11 16.97 -6.95 5.97
CA ILE A 11 16.99 -5.49 6.05
C ILE A 11 16.84 -4.90 4.64
N TYR A 12 15.74 -4.21 4.39
CA TYR A 12 15.49 -3.49 3.14
C TYR A 12 15.78 -2.00 3.31
N THR A 13 16.46 -1.40 2.32
CA THR A 13 16.71 0.04 2.21
C THR A 13 16.55 0.51 0.77
N ASN A 14 16.29 1.80 0.58
CA ASN A 14 16.26 2.44 -0.74
C ASN A 14 17.65 2.85 -1.27
N GLY A 15 18.72 2.59 -0.52
CA GLY A 15 20.10 2.86 -0.93
C GLY A 15 20.55 4.32 -0.81
N THR A 16 19.75 5.22 -0.25
CA THR A 16 20.20 6.60 0.05
C THR A 16 21.23 6.61 1.17
N ASN A 17 22.08 7.64 1.23
CA ASN A 17 23.10 7.76 2.27
C ASN A 17 22.49 7.68 3.68
N MET A 18 21.36 8.36 3.92
CA MET A 18 20.64 8.34 5.19
C MET A 18 20.14 6.93 5.55
N SER A 19 19.61 6.18 4.58
CA SER A 19 19.12 4.82 4.83
C SER A 19 20.26 3.81 5.02
N ILE A 20 21.40 4.02 4.38
CA ILE A 20 22.63 3.21 4.58
C ILE A 20 23.20 3.46 5.98
N GLU A 21 23.27 4.71 6.42
CA GLU A 21 23.72 5.06 7.77
C GLU A 21 22.79 4.46 8.83
N ALA A 22 21.49 4.65 8.69
CA ALA A 22 20.46 4.05 9.56
C ALA A 22 20.55 2.52 9.61
N ARG A 23 20.78 1.87 8.46
CA ARG A 23 21.04 0.41 8.40
C ARG A 23 22.28 0.02 9.20
N ASN A 24 23.37 0.77 9.09
CA ASN A 24 24.60 0.46 9.80
C ASN A 24 24.43 0.60 11.34
N ILE A 25 23.69 1.64 11.78
CA ILE A 25 23.30 1.81 13.18
C ILE A 25 22.46 0.60 13.63
N PHE A 26 21.46 0.20 12.83
CA PHE A 26 20.58 -0.91 13.13
C PHE A 26 21.36 -2.23 13.28
N ILE A 27 22.23 -2.57 12.31
CA ILE A 27 23.05 -3.78 12.34
C ILE A 27 23.98 -3.77 13.57
N ASN A 28 24.62 -2.63 13.86
CA ASN A 28 25.52 -2.52 15.03
C ASN A 28 24.76 -2.73 16.34
N SER A 29 23.56 -2.20 16.49
CA SER A 29 22.72 -2.39 17.67
C SER A 29 22.21 -3.83 17.83
N LEU A 30 22.17 -4.61 16.74
CA LEU A 30 21.77 -6.01 16.78
C LEU A 30 22.92 -6.99 17.10
N LYS A 31 24.18 -6.55 17.12
CA LYS A 31 25.35 -7.44 17.31
C LYS A 31 25.33 -8.32 18.57
N ASN A 32 24.67 -7.83 19.62
CA ASN A 32 24.53 -8.55 20.90
C ASN A 32 23.13 -9.16 21.08
N SER A 33 22.33 -9.24 20.01
CA SER A 33 21.00 -9.80 19.99
C SER A 33 20.98 -11.15 19.26
N ASN A 34 19.92 -11.93 19.47
CA ASN A 34 19.76 -13.24 18.83
C ASN A 34 19.22 -13.12 17.39
N PHE A 35 19.70 -12.13 16.61
CA PHE A 35 19.37 -11.99 15.20
C PHE A 35 20.53 -12.44 14.30
N ASP A 36 20.15 -13.16 13.23
CA ASP A 36 20.99 -13.49 12.09
C ASP A 36 20.58 -12.62 10.90
N VAL A 37 21.48 -11.73 10.46
CA VAL A 37 21.20 -10.78 9.39
C VAL A 37 21.41 -11.44 8.03
N LEU A 38 20.37 -11.53 7.23
CA LEU A 38 20.43 -12.10 5.88
C LEU A 38 21.09 -11.13 4.89
N TYR A 39 22.07 -11.62 4.14
CA TYR A 39 22.84 -10.89 3.13
C TYR A 39 22.62 -11.39 1.69
N ASN A 40 23.02 -10.65 0.75
CA ASN A 40 22.85 -10.29 -0.63
C ASN A 40 23.16 -11.32 -1.74
N GLU A 41 23.20 -12.60 -1.57
CA GLU A 41 23.34 -13.53 -2.69
C GLU A 41 22.00 -13.94 -3.33
N LYS A 42 20.89 -13.65 -2.64
CA LYS A 42 19.53 -13.97 -3.08
C LYS A 42 18.81 -12.72 -3.55
N SER A 43 17.77 -12.91 -4.36
CA SER A 43 16.86 -11.82 -4.73
C SER A 43 16.13 -11.26 -3.48
N ARG A 44 15.67 -10.00 -3.55
CA ARG A 44 14.92 -9.36 -2.46
C ARG A 44 13.70 -10.18 -2.02
N LYS A 45 13.02 -10.79 -2.97
CA LYS A 45 11.88 -11.67 -2.74
C LYS A 45 12.28 -12.94 -1.96
N GLU A 46 13.38 -13.59 -2.32
CA GLU A 46 13.88 -14.79 -1.64
C GLU A 46 14.33 -14.47 -0.22
N LEU A 47 15.04 -13.34 -0.01
CA LEU A 47 15.45 -12.87 1.32
C LEU A 47 14.24 -12.59 2.22
N ALA A 48 13.20 -11.95 1.69
CA ALA A 48 11.98 -11.68 2.42
C ALA A 48 11.22 -12.97 2.79
N LEU A 49 11.24 -13.99 1.94
CA LEU A 49 10.61 -15.30 2.23
C LEU A 49 11.39 -16.09 3.30
N ASP A 50 12.71 -16.01 3.29
CA ASP A 50 13.60 -16.73 4.23
C ASP A 50 13.63 -16.09 5.64
N ALA A 51 13.29 -14.82 5.75
CA ALA A 51 13.32 -14.07 7.00
C ALA A 51 12.20 -14.51 7.97
N ASP A 52 12.50 -14.42 9.26
CA ASP A 52 11.50 -14.46 10.34
C ASP A 52 10.91 -13.06 10.61
N LEU A 53 11.70 -12.03 10.31
CA LEU A 53 11.40 -10.61 10.51
C LEU A 53 12.01 -9.80 9.36
N ILE A 54 11.33 -8.72 8.96
CA ILE A 54 11.85 -7.78 7.97
C ILE A 54 11.96 -6.39 8.61
N ALA A 55 13.09 -5.71 8.44
CA ALA A 55 13.27 -4.31 8.79
C ALA A 55 13.28 -3.47 7.51
N CYS A 56 12.29 -2.60 7.35
CA CYS A 56 12.21 -1.66 6.24
C CYS A 56 12.68 -0.29 6.72
N ILE A 57 13.82 0.18 6.21
CA ILE A 57 14.49 1.42 6.64
C ILE A 57 14.30 2.50 5.58
N GLY A 58 13.52 3.53 5.92
CA GLY A 58 13.18 4.64 5.03
C GLY A 58 11.86 5.29 5.39
N GLY A 59 11.30 6.09 4.47
CA GLY A 59 9.97 6.68 4.58
C GLY A 59 8.87 5.81 3.99
N ASP A 60 7.62 6.37 3.91
CA ASP A 60 6.45 5.64 3.37
C ASP A 60 6.68 5.15 1.93
N GLY A 61 7.27 5.98 1.06
CA GLY A 61 7.60 5.55 -0.31
C GLY A 61 8.57 4.36 -0.34
N THR A 62 9.57 4.32 0.57
CA THR A 62 10.47 3.16 0.68
C THR A 62 9.72 1.89 1.09
N PHE A 63 8.74 2.03 1.97
CA PHE A 63 7.90 0.91 2.41
C PHE A 63 7.03 0.36 1.25
N LEU A 64 6.45 1.24 0.45
CA LEU A 64 5.68 0.84 -0.74
C LEU A 64 6.58 0.10 -1.75
N HIS A 65 7.74 0.67 -2.10
CA HIS A 65 8.71 0.00 -2.97
C HIS A 65 9.15 -1.38 -2.42
N PHE A 66 9.41 -1.46 -1.12
CA PHE A 66 9.72 -2.73 -0.45
C PHE A 66 8.62 -3.76 -0.67
N ALA A 67 7.36 -3.39 -0.46
CA ALA A 67 6.24 -4.30 -0.63
C ALA A 67 6.16 -4.87 -2.04
N HIS A 68 6.33 -4.03 -3.06
CA HIS A 68 6.34 -4.45 -4.47
C HIS A 68 7.55 -5.32 -4.80
N ASP A 69 8.77 -4.90 -4.45
CA ASP A 69 10.02 -5.63 -4.71
C ASP A 69 10.03 -7.02 -4.06
N CYS A 70 9.43 -7.15 -2.89
CA CYS A 70 9.36 -8.39 -2.12
C CYS A 70 8.04 -9.17 -2.33
N ASN A 71 7.19 -8.72 -3.25
CA ASN A 71 5.91 -9.38 -3.60
C ASN A 71 4.95 -9.51 -2.41
N PHE A 72 4.83 -8.43 -1.60
CA PHE A 72 3.90 -8.32 -0.46
C PHE A 72 4.06 -9.46 0.55
N PRO A 73 5.21 -9.55 1.26
CA PRO A 73 5.49 -10.67 2.15
C PRO A 73 4.58 -10.60 3.40
N SER A 74 4.10 -11.76 3.84
CA SER A 74 3.26 -11.90 5.06
C SER A 74 4.06 -11.99 6.36
N LYS A 75 5.38 -11.83 6.31
CA LYS A 75 6.24 -11.84 7.50
C LYS A 75 6.02 -10.59 8.35
N PRO A 76 6.28 -10.63 9.68
CA PRO A 76 6.31 -9.43 10.51
C PRO A 76 7.31 -8.40 9.94
N ILE A 77 6.88 -7.13 9.84
CA ILE A 77 7.70 -6.05 9.29
C ILE A 77 7.77 -4.94 10.32
N ILE A 78 8.98 -4.43 10.57
CA ILE A 78 9.21 -3.21 11.35
C ILE A 78 9.68 -2.09 10.44
N GLY A 79 8.97 -0.96 10.45
CA GLY A 79 9.38 0.25 9.74
C GLY A 79 10.28 1.12 10.59
N ILE A 80 11.41 1.58 10.02
CA ILE A 80 12.39 2.44 10.68
C ILE A 80 12.52 3.74 9.88
N ASN A 81 12.25 4.86 10.56
CA ASN A 81 12.28 6.17 9.95
C ASN A 81 13.70 6.70 9.77
N THR A 82 13.98 7.32 8.62
CA THR A 82 15.26 7.98 8.32
C THR A 82 15.12 9.49 8.08
N GLY A 83 13.94 10.06 8.27
CA GLY A 83 13.69 11.47 7.95
C GLY A 83 12.32 11.94 8.45
N HIS A 84 11.46 12.36 7.54
CA HIS A 84 10.11 12.81 7.90
C HIS A 84 9.24 11.68 8.44
N LEU A 85 8.39 12.00 9.40
CA LEU A 85 7.44 11.07 10.00
C LEU A 85 6.54 10.43 8.93
N GLY A 86 6.51 9.10 8.91
CA GLY A 86 5.66 8.30 8.02
C GLY A 86 4.61 7.49 8.78
N PHE A 87 3.62 6.97 8.08
CA PHE A 87 2.59 6.12 8.68
C PHE A 87 3.06 4.69 8.91
N PHE A 88 3.98 4.17 8.08
CA PHE A 88 4.47 2.79 8.18
C PHE A 88 5.63 2.60 9.17
N GLN A 89 6.33 3.66 9.56
CA GLN A 89 7.46 3.56 10.48
C GLN A 89 6.98 3.55 11.94
N GLU A 90 7.70 2.77 12.75
CA GLU A 90 7.46 2.65 14.20
C GLU A 90 8.65 3.13 15.02
N LEU A 91 9.85 3.03 14.45
CA LEU A 91 11.11 3.39 15.11
C LEU A 91 11.78 4.55 14.42
N ASN A 92 12.58 5.31 15.18
CA ASN A 92 13.61 6.16 14.61
C ASN A 92 14.94 5.41 14.54
N SER A 93 15.83 5.83 13.65
CA SER A 93 17.14 5.23 13.44
C SER A 93 18.15 5.63 14.53
N ASN A 94 17.82 5.35 15.80
CA ASN A 94 18.71 5.59 16.93
C ASN A 94 18.86 4.33 17.80
N ASN A 95 19.99 4.20 18.50
CA ASN A 95 20.31 3.02 19.28
C ASN A 95 19.25 2.68 20.35
N ARG A 96 18.69 3.68 21.01
CA ARG A 96 17.70 3.51 22.08
C ARG A 96 16.42 2.83 21.58
N ASP A 97 15.88 3.31 20.45
CA ASP A 97 14.66 2.74 19.88
C ASP A 97 14.90 1.32 19.36
N ILE A 98 16.09 1.05 18.80
CA ILE A 98 16.46 -0.27 18.29
C ILE A 98 16.65 -1.28 19.42
N GLU A 99 17.30 -0.89 20.53
CA GLU A 99 17.43 -1.75 21.71
C GLU A 99 16.07 -2.04 22.35
N LYS A 100 15.20 -1.02 22.46
CA LYS A 100 13.81 -1.21 22.92
C LYS A 100 13.07 -2.21 22.04
N PHE A 101 13.19 -2.06 20.72
CA PHE A 101 12.58 -2.98 19.76
C PHE A 101 13.08 -4.40 19.93
N SER A 102 14.40 -4.62 20.00
CA SER A 102 14.97 -5.96 20.15
C SER A 102 14.42 -6.67 21.39
N LYS A 103 14.37 -5.98 22.54
CA LYS A 103 13.78 -6.52 23.77
C LYS A 103 12.30 -6.84 23.62
N ALA A 104 11.51 -5.90 23.07
CA ALA A 104 10.07 -6.07 22.88
C ALA A 104 9.76 -7.23 21.91
N TYR A 105 10.54 -7.37 20.84
CA TYR A 105 10.36 -8.46 19.87
C TYR A 105 10.56 -9.84 20.50
N PHE A 106 11.64 -10.05 21.23
CA PHE A 106 11.92 -11.35 21.89
C PHE A 106 10.98 -11.66 23.05
N ASN A 107 10.42 -10.62 23.69
CA ASN A 107 9.42 -10.77 24.75
C ASN A 107 7.98 -10.89 24.20
N ASN A 108 7.76 -10.81 22.89
CA ASN A 108 6.44 -10.71 22.25
C ASN A 108 5.61 -9.51 22.77
N GLU A 109 6.25 -8.39 23.08
CA GLU A 109 5.64 -7.15 23.58
C GLU A 109 5.29 -6.19 22.43
N TYR A 110 4.67 -6.69 21.36
CA TYR A 110 4.20 -5.94 20.21
C TYR A 110 2.84 -6.46 19.74
N ILE A 111 2.20 -5.68 18.89
CA ILE A 111 1.01 -6.10 18.15
C ILE A 111 1.31 -6.12 16.66
N LEU A 112 0.55 -6.91 15.89
CA LEU A 112 0.58 -6.89 14.44
C LEU A 112 -0.62 -6.08 13.92
N GLN A 113 -0.33 -4.94 13.31
CA GLN A 113 -1.32 -4.24 12.50
C GLN A 113 -1.37 -4.94 11.15
N VAL A 114 -2.51 -5.56 10.84
CA VAL A 114 -2.75 -6.20 9.55
C VAL A 114 -3.21 -5.15 8.56
N ILE A 115 -2.46 -4.97 7.48
CA ILE A 115 -2.76 -4.04 6.40
C ILE A 115 -3.28 -4.84 5.21
N PRO A 116 -4.51 -4.59 4.74
CA PRO A 116 -5.05 -5.21 3.54
C PRO A 116 -4.30 -4.74 2.30
N VAL A 117 -4.10 -5.65 1.36
CA VAL A 117 -3.55 -5.34 0.03
C VAL A 117 -4.71 -5.32 -0.96
N LEU A 118 -4.74 -4.34 -1.83
CA LEU A 118 -5.66 -4.28 -2.97
C LEU A 118 -5.13 -5.18 -4.09
N GLU A 119 -6.02 -5.82 -4.82
CA GLU A 119 -5.69 -6.46 -6.09
C GLU A 119 -6.59 -5.91 -7.19
N THR A 120 -5.99 -5.73 -8.36
CA THR A 120 -6.67 -5.27 -9.56
C THR A 120 -6.46 -6.29 -10.66
N ASP A 121 -7.56 -6.87 -11.15
CA ASP A 121 -7.59 -7.70 -12.34
C ASP A 121 -7.89 -6.81 -13.56
N ILE A 122 -6.94 -6.70 -14.48
CA ILE A 122 -7.09 -6.06 -15.78
C ILE A 122 -7.47 -7.12 -16.78
N VAL A 123 -8.70 -7.09 -17.28
CA VAL A 123 -9.22 -8.08 -18.23
C VAL A 123 -9.28 -7.47 -19.63
N PHE A 124 -8.58 -8.10 -20.57
CA PHE A 124 -8.48 -7.66 -21.95
C PHE A 124 -9.62 -8.20 -22.84
N LYS A 125 -9.87 -7.53 -23.98
CA LYS A 125 -10.89 -7.95 -24.98
C LYS A 125 -10.64 -9.36 -25.52
N ASN A 126 -9.39 -9.84 -25.52
CA ASN A 126 -9.00 -11.19 -25.95
C ASN A 126 -9.20 -12.29 -24.85
N GLY A 127 -9.76 -11.92 -23.70
CA GLY A 127 -10.01 -12.82 -22.58
C GLY A 127 -8.80 -13.11 -21.67
N LYS A 128 -7.61 -12.59 -21.97
CA LYS A 128 -6.47 -12.66 -21.05
C LYS A 128 -6.65 -11.67 -19.89
N SER A 129 -5.91 -11.86 -18.82
CA SER A 129 -5.89 -10.94 -17.68
C SER A 129 -4.49 -10.76 -17.13
N GLU A 130 -4.25 -9.59 -16.56
CA GLU A 130 -3.08 -9.28 -15.72
C GLU A 130 -3.54 -8.87 -14.34
N ARG A 131 -2.68 -9.07 -13.33
CA ARG A 131 -2.99 -8.75 -11.94
C ARG A 131 -1.93 -7.84 -11.33
N ILE A 132 -2.39 -6.76 -10.73
CA ILE A 132 -1.57 -5.76 -10.03
C ILE A 132 -2.04 -5.64 -8.58
N TYR A 133 -1.12 -5.30 -7.69
CA TYR A 133 -1.39 -5.13 -6.26
C TYR A 133 -1.01 -3.73 -5.79
N ALA A 134 -1.65 -3.22 -4.74
CA ALA A 134 -1.27 -2.00 -4.06
C ALA A 134 -1.61 -2.04 -2.56
N ILE A 135 -0.95 -1.19 -1.79
CA ILE A 135 -1.24 -0.96 -0.37
C ILE A 135 -2.17 0.24 -0.21
N ASN A 136 -1.81 1.39 -0.78
CA ASN A 136 -2.57 2.62 -0.59
C ASN A 136 -3.78 2.69 -1.49
N GLU A 137 -3.56 2.81 -2.79
CA GLU A 137 -4.64 3.06 -3.77
C GLU A 137 -4.30 2.55 -5.17
N MET A 138 -5.36 2.41 -5.94
CA MET A 138 -5.38 2.18 -7.39
C MET A 138 -6.15 3.31 -8.05
N MET A 139 -5.56 4.05 -8.99
CA MET A 139 -6.25 5.06 -9.79
C MET A 139 -6.34 4.59 -11.24
N VAL A 140 -7.55 4.56 -11.77
CA VAL A 140 -7.84 4.19 -13.16
C VAL A 140 -8.25 5.44 -13.92
N ARG A 141 -7.57 5.74 -15.02
CA ARG A 141 -7.87 6.88 -15.89
C ARG A 141 -7.64 6.55 -17.36
N GLY A 142 -8.19 7.35 -18.23
CA GLY A 142 -7.82 7.40 -19.64
C GLY A 142 -6.68 8.39 -19.93
N PRO A 143 -6.45 8.74 -21.20
CA PRO A 143 -5.53 9.80 -21.57
C PRO A 143 -5.90 11.15 -20.95
N LEU A 144 -4.92 11.96 -20.54
CA LEU A 144 -5.16 13.27 -19.91
C LEU A 144 -5.83 14.31 -20.85
N THR A 145 -5.88 14.03 -22.13
CA THR A 145 -6.48 14.94 -23.15
C THR A 145 -7.98 14.79 -23.28
N ASN A 146 -8.55 13.71 -22.73
CA ASN A 146 -9.96 13.36 -22.91
C ASN A 146 -10.62 13.02 -21.58
N LEU A 147 -11.94 13.26 -21.47
CA LEU A 147 -12.71 12.72 -20.36
C LEU A 147 -12.74 11.19 -20.44
N THR A 148 -12.46 10.56 -19.34
CA THR A 148 -12.63 9.11 -19.20
C THR A 148 -14.10 8.78 -18.91
N HIS A 149 -14.61 7.72 -19.52
CA HIS A 149 -15.98 7.26 -19.33
C HIS A 149 -15.99 5.80 -18.88
N PHE A 150 -16.56 5.56 -17.68
CA PHE A 150 -16.69 4.21 -17.11
C PHE A 150 -18.14 3.90 -16.73
N GLU A 151 -18.61 2.70 -17.05
CA GLU A 151 -19.69 2.09 -16.28
C GLU A 151 -19.09 1.58 -14.96
N VAL A 152 -19.55 2.12 -13.83
CA VAL A 152 -19.11 1.78 -12.49
C VAL A 152 -20.08 0.79 -11.87
N LYS A 153 -19.58 -0.38 -11.48
CA LYS A 153 -20.35 -1.36 -10.68
C LYS A 153 -19.70 -1.53 -9.32
N ILE A 154 -20.56 -1.67 -8.31
CA ILE A 154 -20.17 -2.16 -6.98
C ILE A 154 -20.88 -3.49 -6.77
N ASN A 155 -20.09 -4.54 -6.55
CA ASN A 155 -20.54 -5.92 -6.67
C ASN A 155 -21.16 -6.11 -8.08
N ASP A 156 -22.36 -6.60 -8.20
CA ASP A 156 -23.01 -6.78 -9.52
C ASP A 156 -23.96 -5.62 -9.90
N THR A 157 -24.05 -4.58 -9.06
CA THR A 157 -24.98 -3.47 -9.27
C THR A 157 -24.30 -2.32 -10.00
N VAL A 158 -24.88 -1.91 -11.13
CA VAL A 158 -24.48 -0.66 -11.82
C VAL A 158 -24.86 0.53 -10.96
N ILE A 159 -23.86 1.30 -10.54
CA ILE A 159 -24.05 2.51 -9.74
C ILE A 159 -24.23 3.72 -10.64
N GLN A 160 -23.36 3.85 -11.65
CA GLN A 160 -23.38 5.01 -12.53
C GLN A 160 -22.56 4.81 -13.80
N ASN A 161 -22.91 5.58 -14.84
CA ASN A 161 -21.99 5.91 -15.94
C ASN A 161 -21.20 7.16 -15.56
N PHE A 162 -19.99 6.98 -15.12
CA PHE A 162 -19.10 8.03 -14.68
C PHE A 162 -18.42 8.72 -15.87
N SER A 163 -18.22 10.03 -15.75
CA SER A 163 -17.39 10.83 -16.64
C SER A 163 -16.52 11.77 -15.81
N GLY A 164 -15.23 11.83 -16.09
CA GLY A 164 -14.25 12.64 -15.36
C GLY A 164 -12.84 12.29 -15.77
N ASP A 165 -11.84 12.72 -14.99
CA ASP A 165 -10.44 12.41 -15.28
C ASP A 165 -10.07 10.98 -14.86
N GLY A 166 -10.79 10.39 -13.90
CA GLY A 166 -10.56 9.03 -13.46
C GLY A 166 -11.29 8.66 -12.17
N ILE A 167 -11.02 7.46 -11.70
CA ILE A 167 -11.55 6.91 -10.45
C ILE A 167 -10.40 6.34 -9.63
N LEU A 168 -10.35 6.71 -8.35
CA LEU A 168 -9.40 6.19 -7.38
C LEU A 168 -10.12 5.25 -6.42
N VAL A 169 -9.54 4.07 -6.19
CA VAL A 169 -9.96 3.13 -5.14
C VAL A 169 -8.86 3.07 -4.10
N SER A 170 -9.19 3.45 -2.88
CA SER A 170 -8.25 3.50 -1.74
C SER A 170 -8.59 2.45 -0.71
N SER A 171 -7.55 1.87 -0.11
CA SER A 171 -7.64 1.13 1.14
C SER A 171 -7.81 2.10 2.33
N GLU A 172 -8.06 1.57 3.53
CA GLU A 172 -8.12 2.39 4.74
C GLU A 172 -6.79 3.11 5.03
N VAL A 173 -5.63 2.47 4.77
CA VAL A 173 -4.32 3.10 4.98
C VAL A 173 -3.99 4.12 3.90
N GLY A 174 -4.44 3.92 2.67
CA GLY A 174 -4.32 4.86 1.56
C GLY A 174 -5.20 6.10 1.72
N SER A 175 -6.14 6.11 2.67
CA SER A 175 -7.04 7.25 2.90
C SER A 175 -6.30 8.55 3.21
N THR A 176 -5.08 8.48 3.74
CA THR A 176 -4.20 9.62 4.06
C THR A 176 -3.15 9.91 2.97
N ALA A 177 -3.17 9.16 1.86
CA ALA A 177 -2.27 9.33 0.72
C ALA A 177 -2.96 10.15 -0.41
N TYR A 178 -2.90 9.70 -1.65
CA TYR A 178 -3.47 10.47 -2.77
C TYR A 178 -4.98 10.68 -2.65
N ASN A 179 -5.70 9.74 -2.05
CA ASN A 179 -7.12 9.87 -1.73
C ASN A 179 -7.43 11.15 -0.93
N TYR A 180 -6.59 11.51 0.05
CA TYR A 180 -6.74 12.75 0.84
C TYR A 180 -6.66 13.99 -0.05
N SER A 181 -5.71 14.03 -0.97
CA SER A 181 -5.54 15.16 -1.91
C SER A 181 -6.72 15.33 -2.86
N LEU A 182 -7.49 14.27 -3.11
CA LEU A 182 -8.71 14.29 -3.93
C LEU A 182 -9.98 14.61 -3.13
N GLY A 183 -9.86 14.96 -1.85
CA GLY A 183 -10.98 15.24 -0.97
C GLY A 183 -11.71 13.99 -0.44
N GLY A 184 -11.08 12.84 -0.53
CA GLY A 184 -11.57 11.62 0.12
C GLY A 184 -11.48 11.69 1.64
N SER A 185 -12.28 10.89 2.34
CA SER A 185 -12.31 10.88 3.81
C SER A 185 -11.09 10.19 4.39
N ILE A 186 -10.59 10.69 5.53
CA ILE A 186 -9.62 9.97 6.36
C ILE A 186 -10.36 8.82 7.05
N VAL A 187 -9.78 7.63 6.97
CA VAL A 187 -10.34 6.41 7.56
C VAL A 187 -9.41 5.93 8.68
N ALA A 188 -9.98 5.67 9.85
CA ALA A 188 -9.24 5.07 10.96
C ALA A 188 -8.84 3.63 10.61
N PRO A 189 -7.62 3.18 10.96
CA PRO A 189 -7.19 1.82 10.73
C PRO A 189 -8.10 0.79 11.41
N GLY A 190 -8.33 -0.33 10.75
CA GLY A 190 -9.10 -1.46 11.29
C GLY A 190 -10.62 -1.36 11.07
N LEU A 191 -11.11 -0.37 10.32
CA LEU A 191 -12.53 -0.29 9.96
C LEU A 191 -12.92 -1.28 8.86
N GLY A 192 -11.94 -1.79 8.10
CA GLY A 192 -12.20 -2.78 7.05
C GLY A 192 -13.07 -2.22 5.92
N VAL A 193 -12.64 -1.12 5.29
CA VAL A 193 -13.36 -0.47 4.21
C VAL A 193 -12.48 -0.21 2.99
N LEU A 194 -13.15 -0.07 1.84
CA LEU A 194 -12.61 0.53 0.62
C LEU A 194 -13.27 1.90 0.42
N GLN A 195 -12.58 2.80 -0.28
CA GLN A 195 -13.13 4.08 -0.66
C GLN A 195 -12.97 4.30 -2.16
N LEU A 196 -14.09 4.59 -2.83
CA LEU A 196 -14.17 4.91 -4.26
C LEU A 196 -14.28 6.42 -4.40
N THR A 197 -13.23 7.07 -4.87
CA THR A 197 -13.13 8.53 -4.96
C THR A 197 -13.09 8.98 -6.42
N PRO A 198 -14.01 9.84 -6.88
CA PRO A 198 -13.99 10.39 -8.24
C PRO A 198 -12.87 11.42 -8.39
N VAL A 199 -12.23 11.43 -9.56
CA VAL A 199 -11.20 12.41 -9.92
C VAL A 199 -11.78 13.36 -10.96
N ALA A 200 -11.85 14.66 -10.62
CA ALA A 200 -12.40 15.72 -11.46
C ALA A 200 -13.71 15.29 -12.19
N PRO A 201 -14.75 14.89 -11.45
CA PRO A 201 -15.98 14.38 -12.04
C PRO A 201 -16.67 15.46 -12.89
N ALA A 202 -17.05 15.11 -14.11
CA ALA A 202 -17.78 16.01 -14.99
C ALA A 202 -19.27 16.09 -14.59
N SER A 203 -19.76 17.32 -14.41
CA SER A 203 -21.17 17.59 -14.14
C SER A 203 -21.69 18.62 -15.13
N THR A 204 -22.41 18.14 -16.14
CA THR A 204 -23.04 18.93 -17.20
C THR A 204 -24.45 18.43 -17.43
N ASN A 205 -25.21 19.06 -18.34
CA ASN A 205 -26.50 18.54 -18.74
C ASN A 205 -26.43 17.14 -19.37
N ALA A 206 -25.27 16.76 -19.93
CA ALA A 206 -25.02 15.46 -20.56
C ALA A 206 -24.46 14.42 -19.60
N TYR A 207 -23.78 14.84 -18.53
CA TYR A 207 -23.10 13.97 -17.59
C TYR A 207 -23.45 14.33 -16.14
N ARG A 208 -23.85 13.34 -15.36
CA ARG A 208 -24.16 13.51 -13.92
C ARG A 208 -23.33 12.53 -13.13
N SER A 209 -22.03 12.83 -12.99
CA SER A 209 -21.12 12.00 -12.19
C SER A 209 -21.27 12.30 -10.69
N TYR A 210 -21.09 11.29 -9.84
CA TYR A 210 -21.03 11.52 -8.39
C TYR A 210 -19.79 12.30 -8.03
N HIS A 211 -19.90 13.16 -7.00
CA HIS A 211 -18.84 14.09 -6.57
C HIS A 211 -18.22 13.70 -5.24
N SER A 212 -18.94 12.93 -4.42
CA SER A 212 -18.47 12.50 -3.11
C SER A 212 -17.90 11.09 -3.16
N SER A 213 -16.90 10.83 -2.34
CA SER A 213 -16.38 9.47 -2.18
C SER A 213 -17.47 8.52 -1.65
N ILE A 214 -17.46 7.30 -2.13
CA ILE A 214 -18.30 6.20 -1.66
C ILE A 214 -17.45 5.28 -0.80
N ILE A 215 -17.83 5.07 0.46
CA ILE A 215 -17.20 4.12 1.37
C ILE A 215 -18.02 2.83 1.34
N LEU A 216 -17.34 1.70 1.16
CA LEU A 216 -17.95 0.38 1.08
C LEU A 216 -17.15 -0.62 1.92
N PRO A 217 -17.78 -1.74 2.34
CA PRO A 217 -17.05 -2.80 3.04
C PRO A 217 -15.85 -3.31 2.26
N ILE A 218 -14.81 -3.76 2.98
CA ILE A 218 -13.52 -4.20 2.40
C ILE A 218 -13.64 -5.39 1.45
N ASP A 219 -14.70 -6.19 1.57
CA ASP A 219 -15.03 -7.32 0.69
C ASP A 219 -15.82 -6.92 -0.56
N GLY A 220 -16.12 -5.61 -0.71
CA GLY A 220 -16.74 -5.08 -1.90
C GLY A 220 -15.85 -5.22 -3.14
N VAL A 221 -16.48 -5.47 -4.28
CA VAL A 221 -15.82 -5.57 -5.59
C VAL A 221 -16.24 -4.39 -6.46
N ILE A 222 -15.26 -3.64 -6.95
CA ILE A 222 -15.47 -2.48 -7.82
C ILE A 222 -15.06 -2.89 -9.23
N ARG A 223 -15.99 -2.79 -10.18
CA ARG A 223 -15.71 -3.04 -11.60
C ARG A 223 -15.91 -1.76 -12.40
N LEU A 224 -14.92 -1.45 -13.22
CA LEU A 224 -14.90 -0.32 -14.15
C LEU A 224 -14.82 -0.86 -15.57
N THR A 225 -15.90 -0.66 -16.33
CA THR A 225 -15.96 -1.05 -17.74
C THR A 225 -15.85 0.19 -18.61
N THR A 226 -14.95 0.18 -19.61
CA THR A 226 -14.78 1.30 -20.54
C THR A 226 -16.05 1.50 -21.36
N ALA A 227 -16.52 2.75 -21.48
CA ALA A 227 -17.66 3.04 -22.31
C ALA A 227 -17.29 2.93 -23.81
N ARG A 228 -18.27 2.67 -24.68
CA ARG A 228 -18.05 2.51 -26.14
C ARG A 228 -17.27 3.65 -26.78
N ARG A 229 -17.42 4.89 -26.27
CA ARG A 229 -16.74 6.07 -26.81
C ARG A 229 -15.24 6.09 -26.58
N THR A 230 -14.77 5.43 -25.53
CA THR A 230 -13.35 5.37 -25.10
C THR A 230 -12.82 3.94 -25.09
N ALA A 231 -13.53 3.01 -25.69
CA ALA A 231 -13.21 1.58 -25.67
C ALA A 231 -11.87 1.23 -26.36
N ASP A 232 -11.38 2.09 -27.24
CA ASP A 232 -10.11 1.89 -27.95
C ASP A 232 -8.99 2.79 -27.40
N GLU A 233 -9.27 3.58 -26.36
CA GLU A 233 -8.26 4.39 -25.69
C GLU A 233 -7.48 3.56 -24.65
N PRO A 234 -6.18 3.83 -24.48
CA PRO A 234 -5.40 3.15 -23.45
C PRO A 234 -5.91 3.50 -22.05
N ILE A 235 -5.82 2.55 -21.15
CA ILE A 235 -6.08 2.75 -19.72
C ILE A 235 -4.76 2.89 -18.98
N TYR A 236 -4.66 3.92 -18.18
CA TYR A 236 -3.56 4.19 -17.26
C TYR A 236 -3.97 3.75 -15.86
N LEU A 237 -3.23 2.84 -15.28
CA LEU A 237 -3.37 2.41 -13.89
C LEU A 237 -2.20 2.92 -13.08
N THR A 238 -2.47 3.82 -12.13
CA THR A 238 -1.48 4.31 -11.17
C THR A 238 -1.73 3.63 -9.83
N TYR A 239 -0.68 3.13 -9.17
CA TYR A 239 -0.78 2.38 -7.92
C TYR A 239 0.47 2.55 -7.08
N ASP A 240 0.33 2.96 -5.82
CA ASP A 240 1.45 3.15 -4.87
C ASP A 240 2.63 3.98 -5.43
N GLY A 241 2.37 4.92 -6.36
CA GLY A 241 3.39 5.71 -7.04
C GLY A 241 3.99 5.08 -8.30
N PHE A 242 3.55 3.89 -8.72
CA PHE A 242 3.86 3.28 -10.01
C PHE A 242 2.78 3.58 -11.05
N GLU A 243 3.11 3.45 -12.33
CA GLU A 243 2.15 3.55 -13.43
C GLU A 243 2.36 2.41 -14.44
N SER A 244 1.25 1.87 -14.94
CA SER A 244 1.21 0.94 -16.05
C SER A 244 0.14 1.36 -17.05
N ILE A 245 0.38 1.08 -18.35
CA ILE A 245 -0.50 1.45 -19.44
C ILE A 245 -0.97 0.16 -20.14
N PHE A 246 -2.27 0.07 -20.42
CA PHE A 246 -2.91 -1.10 -21.00
C PHE A 246 -3.77 -0.72 -22.18
N ASP A 247 -3.58 -1.41 -23.29
CA ASP A 247 -4.45 -1.33 -24.47
C ASP A 247 -5.48 -2.47 -24.45
N ASP A 248 -6.55 -2.31 -25.22
CA ASP A 248 -7.58 -3.34 -25.42
C ASP A 248 -8.21 -3.86 -24.11
N VAL A 249 -8.35 -3.02 -23.11
CA VAL A 249 -8.98 -3.36 -21.84
C VAL A 249 -10.48 -3.51 -22.04
N SER A 250 -11.05 -4.63 -21.56
CA SER A 250 -12.49 -4.86 -21.50
C SER A 250 -13.09 -4.28 -20.23
N TYR A 251 -12.51 -4.62 -19.08
CA TYR A 251 -12.88 -4.05 -17.78
C TYR A 251 -11.73 -4.21 -16.79
N ILE A 252 -11.78 -3.44 -15.71
CA ILE A 252 -10.90 -3.53 -14.56
C ILE A 252 -11.74 -3.87 -13.33
N GLU A 253 -11.27 -4.82 -12.53
CA GLU A 253 -11.91 -5.21 -11.28
C GLU A 253 -10.95 -5.01 -10.12
N ILE A 254 -11.36 -4.22 -9.11
CA ILE A 254 -10.56 -3.87 -7.93
C ILE A 254 -11.25 -4.40 -6.69
N LYS A 255 -10.51 -5.11 -5.85
CA LYS A 255 -11.00 -5.73 -4.62
C LYS A 255 -9.88 -5.93 -3.62
N LYS A 256 -10.20 -6.37 -2.41
CA LYS A 256 -9.21 -6.84 -1.44
C LYS A 256 -8.56 -8.13 -1.93
N SER A 257 -7.24 -8.19 -1.83
CA SER A 257 -6.46 -9.41 -2.06
C SER A 257 -6.51 -10.37 -0.87
N SER A 258 -6.15 -11.62 -1.11
CA SER A 258 -5.79 -12.57 -0.04
C SER A 258 -4.43 -12.27 0.61
N ARG A 259 -3.61 -11.41 -0.01
CA ARG A 259 -2.33 -10.95 0.54
C ARG A 259 -2.56 -9.94 1.65
N LEU A 260 -1.67 -9.97 2.65
CA LEU A 260 -1.70 -9.09 3.80
C LEU A 260 -0.27 -8.65 4.14
N ILE A 261 -0.13 -7.45 4.66
CA ILE A 261 1.10 -6.96 5.27
C ILE A 261 0.93 -6.94 6.78
N ASN A 262 1.89 -7.51 7.52
CA ASN A 262 1.88 -7.57 8.97
C ASN A 262 2.90 -6.57 9.54
N LEU A 263 2.43 -5.40 9.92
CA LEU A 263 3.27 -4.33 10.44
C LEU A 263 3.36 -4.40 11.97
N ILE A 264 4.59 -4.46 12.49
CA ILE A 264 4.83 -4.46 13.94
C ILE A 264 4.53 -3.06 14.48
N ARG A 265 3.74 -3.01 15.57
CA ARG A 265 3.46 -1.82 16.37
C ARG A 265 3.77 -2.09 17.84
N PHE A 266 4.29 -1.10 18.53
CA PHE A 266 4.36 -1.16 19.98
C PHE A 266 2.99 -0.88 20.60
N LYS A 267 2.81 -1.25 21.87
CA LYS A 267 1.55 -1.05 22.61
C LYS A 267 1.20 0.44 22.76
N GLU A 268 2.21 1.31 22.72
CA GLU A 268 2.06 2.76 22.83
C GLU A 268 1.77 3.44 21.47
N TYR A 269 1.67 2.67 20.38
CA TYR A 269 1.34 3.23 19.07
C TYR A 269 -0.01 3.93 19.11
N ASP A 270 0.00 5.21 18.74
CA ASP A 270 -1.22 6.04 18.61
C ASP A 270 -1.31 6.62 17.18
N TYR A 271 -2.30 6.11 16.44
CA TYR A 271 -2.59 6.58 15.09
C TYR A 271 -2.96 8.06 15.04
N TRP A 272 -3.75 8.52 16.02
CA TRP A 272 -4.27 9.90 16.00
C TRP A 272 -3.17 10.93 16.23
N THR A 273 -2.26 10.67 17.14
CA THR A 273 -1.05 11.47 17.30
C THR A 273 -0.25 11.52 16.01
N LYS A 274 -0.03 10.38 15.35
CA LYS A 274 0.71 10.30 14.08
C LYS A 274 0.00 11.07 12.95
N LEU A 275 -1.32 10.96 12.87
CA LEU A 275 -2.13 11.70 11.91
C LEU A 275 -2.00 13.22 12.10
N ARG A 276 -2.17 13.69 13.34
CA ARG A 276 -2.02 15.11 13.70
C ARG A 276 -0.65 15.64 13.29
N ASP A 277 0.41 14.94 13.69
CA ASP A 277 1.78 15.41 13.49
C ASP A 277 2.21 15.39 12.00
N LYS A 278 1.49 14.66 11.15
CA LYS A 278 1.80 14.53 9.72
C LYS A 278 0.91 15.38 8.82
N LEU A 279 -0.37 15.54 9.12
CA LEU A 279 -1.35 16.15 8.21
C LEU A 279 -2.02 17.40 8.75
N ILE A 280 -2.00 17.63 10.04
CA ILE A 280 -2.66 18.74 10.71
C ILE A 280 -1.63 19.62 11.41
#